data_139ddda3ffa4d6d8b47ca2a5bbdd2b8f
#
_entry.id   139ddda3ffa4d6d8b47ca2a5bbdd2b8f
#
_cell.length_a   1.000
_cell.length_b   1.000
_cell.length_c   1.000
_cell.angle_alpha   90.00
_cell.angle_beta   90.00
_cell.angle_gamma   90.00
#
_symmetry.space_group_name_H-M   'P 1'
#
loop_
_entity.id
_entity.type
_entity.pdbx_description
1 polymer ?
#
loop_
_entity_poly.entity_id
_entity_poly.type
_entity_poly.pdbx_seq_one_letter_code
_entity_poly.pdbx_strand_id
1 'polypeptide(L)'
;MQPTLLIGVLQELGYSHSKHITLEEQLAIFLYMSVTGLTIQHVGEHFQQSNETISHYFCHTLSIMSSYPFFTRHVILPNPATPMPNIICYNPKFWPWFWGALGALDSSHFNISPSLKEHSNYHNHHELPICVHI
;
A
#
# COMPACT_ATOMS: atom_id res chain seq x y z
N MET A 1 7.81 3.91 -7.87
CA MET A 1 9.00 3.07 -7.54
C MET A 1 9.10 1.96 -8.58
N GLN A 2 10.27 1.69 -9.12
CA GLN A 2 10.42 0.59 -10.09
C GLN A 2 10.41 -0.76 -9.36
N PRO A 3 9.77 -1.81 -9.90
CA PRO A 3 9.69 -3.13 -9.25
C PRO A 3 11.05 -3.72 -8.86
N THR A 4 12.07 -3.50 -9.68
CA THR A 4 13.45 -3.95 -9.43
C THR A 4 14.08 -3.34 -8.18
N LEU A 5 13.79 -2.07 -7.89
CA LEU A 5 14.26 -1.42 -6.66
C LEU A 5 13.59 -2.01 -5.42
N LEU A 6 12.29 -2.31 -5.52
CA LEU A 6 11.54 -2.90 -4.42
C LEU A 6 12.03 -4.32 -4.11
N ILE A 7 12.34 -5.12 -5.12
CA ILE A 7 12.94 -6.45 -4.96
C ILE A 7 14.27 -6.36 -4.23
N GLY A 8 15.14 -5.42 -4.62
CA GLY A 8 16.42 -5.19 -3.94
C GLY A 8 16.26 -4.88 -2.46
N VAL A 9 15.31 -4.01 -2.11
CA VAL A 9 15.02 -3.66 -0.71
C VAL A 9 14.50 -4.86 0.08
N LEU A 10 13.63 -5.68 -0.52
CA LEU A 10 13.14 -6.90 0.14
C LEU A 10 14.26 -7.91 0.38
N GLN A 11 15.19 -8.05 -0.56
CA GLN A 11 16.36 -8.91 -0.40
C GLN A 11 17.30 -8.41 0.71
N GLU A 12 17.54 -7.10 0.82
CA GLU A 12 18.30 -6.50 1.92
C GLU A 12 17.67 -6.79 3.29
N LEU A 13 16.35 -6.92 3.34
CA LEU A 13 15.61 -7.27 4.56
C LEU A 13 15.57 -8.77 4.87
N GLY A 14 16.35 -9.59 4.11
CA GLY A 14 16.47 -11.02 4.33
C GLY A 14 15.40 -11.87 3.64
N TYR A 15 14.62 -11.28 2.73
CA TYR A 15 13.63 -12.03 1.97
C TYR A 15 14.27 -12.68 0.75
N SER A 16 13.92 -13.93 0.53
CA SER A 16 14.49 -14.77 -0.53
C SER A 16 13.40 -15.52 -1.27
N HIS A 17 13.80 -16.11 -2.38
CA HIS A 17 12.95 -17.04 -3.12
C HIS A 17 12.52 -18.19 -2.21
N SER A 18 11.27 -18.60 -2.32
CA SER A 18 10.82 -19.86 -1.75
C SER A 18 11.19 -21.02 -2.66
N LYS A 19 11.00 -22.25 -2.17
CA LYS A 19 11.28 -23.45 -3.00
C LYS A 19 10.51 -23.50 -4.31
N HIS A 20 9.31 -22.89 -4.36
CA HIS A 20 8.38 -23.03 -5.50
C HIS A 20 8.02 -21.69 -6.15
N ILE A 21 8.20 -20.57 -5.46
CA ILE A 21 7.77 -19.24 -5.93
C ILE A 21 8.90 -18.26 -5.75
N THR A 22 9.24 -17.54 -6.83
CA THR A 22 10.29 -16.52 -6.81
C THR A 22 9.84 -15.28 -6.04
N LEU A 23 10.77 -14.46 -5.59
CA LEU A 23 10.45 -13.21 -4.89
C LEU A 23 9.70 -12.24 -5.81
N GLU A 24 10.03 -12.23 -7.08
CA GLU A 24 9.36 -11.45 -8.11
C GLU A 24 7.89 -11.85 -8.24
N GLU A 25 7.60 -13.15 -8.22
CA GLU A 25 6.24 -13.66 -8.30
C GLU A 25 5.43 -13.35 -7.02
N GLN A 26 6.06 -13.48 -5.83
CA GLN A 26 5.44 -13.09 -4.57
C GLN A 26 5.04 -11.62 -4.58
N LEU A 27 5.94 -10.75 -5.05
CA LEU A 27 5.68 -9.33 -5.19
C LEU A 27 4.61 -9.05 -6.26
N ALA A 28 4.65 -9.77 -7.38
CA ALA A 28 3.64 -9.64 -8.45
C ALA A 28 2.24 -10.01 -7.95
N ILE A 29 2.09 -11.09 -7.18
CA ILE A 29 0.83 -11.47 -6.53
C ILE A 29 0.31 -10.33 -5.64
N PHE A 30 1.17 -9.78 -4.79
CA PHE A 30 0.80 -8.69 -3.90
C PHE A 30 0.33 -7.44 -4.66
N LEU A 31 1.12 -6.98 -5.63
CA LEU A 31 0.80 -5.79 -6.42
C LEU A 31 -0.46 -6.00 -7.27
N TYR A 32 -0.62 -7.17 -7.88
CA TYR A 32 -1.77 -7.49 -8.70
C TYR A 32 -3.07 -7.48 -7.89
N MET A 33 -3.07 -8.13 -6.73
CA MET A 33 -4.23 -8.08 -5.82
C MET A 33 -4.54 -6.67 -5.32
N SER A 34 -3.51 -5.92 -4.93
CA SER A 34 -3.68 -4.57 -4.40
C SER A 34 -4.25 -3.58 -5.44
N VAL A 35 -3.88 -3.74 -6.71
CA VAL A 35 -4.34 -2.85 -7.79
C VAL A 35 -5.71 -3.26 -8.33
N THR A 36 -5.95 -4.57 -8.48
CA THR A 36 -7.17 -5.06 -9.13
C THR A 36 -8.35 -5.26 -8.18
N GLY A 37 -8.08 -5.47 -6.88
CA GLY A 37 -9.12 -5.84 -5.91
C GLY A 37 -9.80 -7.18 -6.19
N LEU A 38 -9.21 -8.03 -7.03
CA LEU A 38 -9.77 -9.34 -7.38
C LEU A 38 -9.74 -10.29 -6.19
N THR A 39 -10.67 -11.24 -6.21
CA THR A 39 -10.72 -12.29 -5.19
C THR A 39 -9.49 -13.21 -5.29
N ILE A 40 -9.13 -13.84 -4.17
CA ILE A 40 -8.03 -14.81 -4.09
C ILE A 40 -8.15 -15.91 -5.16
N GLN A 41 -9.39 -16.35 -5.44
CA GLN A 41 -9.64 -17.37 -6.45
C GLN A 41 -9.23 -16.92 -7.85
N HIS A 42 -9.65 -15.73 -8.30
CA HIS A 42 -9.28 -15.20 -9.61
C HIS A 42 -7.78 -14.98 -9.74
N VAL A 43 -7.14 -14.52 -8.67
CA VAL A 43 -5.68 -14.36 -8.64
C VAL A 43 -4.99 -15.73 -8.70
N GLY A 44 -5.50 -16.72 -7.97
CA GLY A 44 -5.01 -18.10 -8.02
C GLY A 44 -5.06 -18.70 -9.41
N GLU A 45 -6.16 -18.51 -10.14
CA GLU A 45 -6.30 -18.92 -11.54
C GLU A 45 -5.28 -18.22 -12.46
N HIS A 46 -5.08 -16.91 -12.26
CA HIS A 46 -4.14 -16.12 -13.05
C HIS A 46 -2.69 -16.56 -12.86
N PHE A 47 -2.26 -16.78 -11.63
CA PHE A 47 -0.90 -17.22 -11.30
C PHE A 47 -0.72 -18.75 -11.28
N GLN A 48 -1.77 -19.52 -11.54
CA GLN A 48 -1.79 -20.99 -11.47
C GLN A 48 -1.33 -21.52 -10.09
N GLN A 49 -1.76 -20.82 -9.03
CA GLN A 49 -1.43 -21.12 -7.64
C GLN A 49 -2.67 -21.43 -6.84
N SER A 50 -2.52 -22.18 -5.75
CA SER A 50 -3.64 -22.44 -4.84
C SER A 50 -4.06 -21.18 -4.09
N ASN A 51 -5.33 -21.11 -3.69
CA ASN A 51 -5.85 -19.99 -2.90
C ASN A 51 -5.07 -19.78 -1.59
N GLU A 52 -4.62 -20.86 -0.97
CA GLU A 52 -3.80 -20.83 0.24
C GLU A 52 -2.45 -20.20 -0.03
N THR A 53 -1.81 -20.56 -1.13
CA THR A 53 -0.54 -19.98 -1.58
C THR A 53 -0.66 -18.48 -1.82
N ILE A 54 -1.69 -18.05 -2.56
CA ILE A 54 -1.96 -16.64 -2.85
C ILE A 54 -2.17 -15.85 -1.55
N SER A 55 -3.04 -16.36 -0.66
CA SER A 55 -3.31 -15.71 0.63
C SER A 55 -2.05 -15.61 1.49
N HIS A 56 -1.27 -16.68 1.56
CA HIS A 56 -0.02 -16.71 2.30
C HIS A 56 0.96 -15.63 1.85
N TYR A 57 1.27 -15.56 0.56
CA TYR A 57 2.24 -14.58 0.04
C TYR A 57 1.73 -13.16 0.05
N PHE A 58 0.42 -12.95 -0.15
CA PHE A 58 -0.17 -11.63 0.00
C PHE A 58 -0.02 -11.10 1.43
N CYS A 59 -0.46 -11.87 2.43
CA CYS A 59 -0.35 -11.49 3.84
C CYS A 59 1.11 -11.35 4.29
N HIS A 60 1.99 -12.22 3.81
CA HIS A 60 3.42 -12.17 4.11
C HIS A 60 4.05 -10.87 3.59
N THR A 61 3.83 -10.53 2.32
CA THR A 61 4.36 -9.30 1.71
C THR A 61 3.76 -8.06 2.37
N LEU A 62 2.46 -8.07 2.67
CA LEU A 62 1.79 -6.99 3.39
C LEU A 62 2.42 -6.77 4.77
N SER A 63 2.67 -7.84 5.52
CA SER A 63 3.30 -7.78 6.84
C SER A 63 4.70 -7.16 6.78
N ILE A 64 5.49 -7.51 5.77
CA ILE A 64 6.81 -6.93 5.55
C ILE A 64 6.73 -5.43 5.32
N MET A 65 5.88 -5.02 4.37
CA MET A 65 5.78 -3.63 3.97
C MET A 65 5.20 -2.73 5.06
N SER A 66 4.36 -3.28 5.94
CA SER A 66 3.75 -2.55 7.05
C SER A 66 4.57 -2.57 8.34
N SER A 67 5.67 -3.33 8.39
CA SER A 67 6.46 -3.52 9.60
C SER A 67 7.81 -2.78 9.54
N TYR A 68 8.42 -2.63 10.72
CA TYR A 68 9.82 -2.22 10.82
C TYR A 68 10.76 -3.30 10.20
N PRO A 69 11.83 -2.94 9.48
CA PRO A 69 12.29 -1.57 9.23
C PRO A 69 11.77 -0.95 7.91
N PHE A 70 11.01 -1.71 7.09
CA PHE A 70 10.57 -1.23 5.77
C PHE A 70 9.70 0.02 5.90
N PHE A 71 8.64 -0.04 6.72
CA PHE A 71 7.69 1.06 6.88
C PHE A 71 8.40 2.35 7.32
N THR A 72 9.22 2.28 8.37
CA THR A 72 9.90 3.46 8.92
C THR A 72 10.97 4.04 7.99
N ARG A 73 11.54 3.23 7.10
CA ARG A 73 12.54 3.66 6.12
C ARG A 73 11.92 4.37 4.92
N HIS A 74 10.73 3.94 4.51
CA HIS A 74 10.11 4.40 3.26
C HIS A 74 8.90 5.31 3.46
N VAL A 75 8.24 5.27 4.61
CA VAL A 75 7.12 6.15 4.96
C VAL A 75 7.63 7.25 5.88
N ILE A 76 8.09 8.33 5.28
CA ILE A 76 8.62 9.51 5.97
C ILE A 76 7.58 10.62 5.86
N LEU A 77 7.00 11.00 6.98
CA LEU A 77 6.10 12.15 7.05
C LEU A 77 6.91 13.45 7.03
N PRO A 78 6.44 14.50 6.33
CA PRO A 78 7.09 15.79 6.36
C PRO A 78 7.08 16.37 7.78
N ASN A 79 8.16 17.04 8.15
CA ASN A 79 8.30 17.75 9.43
C ASN A 79 8.48 19.26 9.19
N PRO A 80 8.44 20.11 10.21
CA PRO A 80 8.62 21.56 10.05
C PRO A 80 9.92 22.00 9.38
N ALA A 81 10.96 21.15 9.41
CA ALA A 81 12.23 21.43 8.74
C ALA A 81 12.26 20.94 7.27
N THR A 82 11.20 20.24 6.81
CA THR A 82 11.12 19.77 5.42
C THR A 82 10.93 20.97 4.49
N PRO A 83 11.78 21.13 3.46
CA PRO A 83 11.62 22.21 2.51
C PRO A 83 10.31 22.09 1.76
N MET A 84 9.70 23.25 1.47
CA MET A 84 8.43 23.29 0.73
C MET A 84 8.57 22.60 -0.63
N PRO A 85 7.60 21.76 -1.04
CA PRO A 85 7.64 21.07 -2.31
C PRO A 85 7.74 22.03 -3.51
N ASN A 86 8.62 21.71 -4.46
CA ASN A 86 8.82 22.51 -5.66
C ASN A 86 7.56 22.74 -6.47
N ILE A 87 6.64 21.77 -6.46
CA ILE A 87 5.34 21.87 -7.13
C ILE A 87 4.49 23.03 -6.58
N ILE A 88 4.66 23.40 -5.33
CA ILE A 88 3.98 24.55 -4.72
C ILE A 88 4.72 25.82 -5.06
N CYS A 89 6.05 25.84 -4.92
CA CYS A 89 6.88 27.03 -5.13
C CYS A 89 6.80 27.58 -6.56
N TYR A 90 6.78 26.69 -7.55
CA TYR A 90 6.88 27.06 -8.96
C TYR A 90 5.54 27.04 -9.70
N ASN A 91 4.45 26.73 -9.03
CA ASN A 91 3.13 26.72 -9.66
C ASN A 91 2.33 27.97 -9.28
N PRO A 92 2.02 28.89 -10.23
CA PRO A 92 1.31 30.12 -9.92
C PRO A 92 -0.14 29.91 -9.43
N LYS A 93 -0.71 28.69 -9.56
CA LYS A 93 -2.01 28.34 -8.99
C LYS A 93 -1.94 28.11 -7.49
N PHE A 94 -0.78 27.70 -7.01
CA PHE A 94 -0.58 27.35 -5.59
C PHE A 94 0.20 28.43 -4.86
N TRP A 95 1.08 29.11 -5.52
CA TRP A 95 1.84 30.25 -4.96
C TRP A 95 1.05 31.56 -5.10
N PRO A 96 0.99 32.44 -4.09
CA PRO A 96 1.54 32.29 -2.72
C PRO A 96 0.58 31.64 -1.71
N TRP A 97 -0.59 31.17 -2.14
CA TRP A 97 -1.71 30.78 -1.27
C TRP A 97 -1.39 29.61 -0.34
N PHE A 98 -0.57 28.69 -0.81
CA PHE A 98 -0.14 27.51 -0.07
C PHE A 98 1.29 27.66 0.48
N TRP A 99 1.74 28.89 0.69
CA TRP A 99 3.04 29.13 1.32
C TRP A 99 3.08 28.49 2.71
N GLY A 100 4.13 27.71 2.99
CA GLY A 100 4.26 26.96 4.23
C GLY A 100 3.58 25.59 4.26
N ALA A 101 2.85 25.19 3.19
CA ALA A 101 2.34 23.84 3.11
C ALA A 101 3.46 22.81 2.92
N LEU A 102 3.53 21.82 3.79
CA LEU A 102 4.52 20.74 3.75
C LEU A 102 4.17 19.64 2.76
N GLY A 103 2.90 19.52 2.39
CA GLY A 103 2.37 18.52 1.47
C GLY A 103 0.86 18.63 1.33
N ALA A 104 0.30 17.79 0.50
CA ALA A 104 -1.13 17.60 0.36
C ALA A 104 -1.48 16.16 0.75
N LEU A 105 -2.54 15.99 1.53
CA LEU A 105 -3.05 14.69 1.96
C LEU A 105 -4.45 14.54 1.37
N ASP A 106 -4.65 13.44 0.66
CA ASP A 106 -5.95 13.06 0.12
C ASP A 106 -6.41 11.75 0.76
N SER A 107 -7.71 11.63 0.98
CA SER A 107 -8.31 10.43 1.54
C SER A 107 -8.83 9.53 0.42
N SER A 108 -8.58 8.24 0.52
CA SER A 108 -9.10 7.24 -0.40
C SER A 108 -10.07 6.31 0.32
N HIS A 109 -11.14 5.93 -0.38
CA HIS A 109 -12.13 5.00 0.12
C HIS A 109 -11.78 3.57 -0.32
N PHE A 110 -11.65 2.67 0.65
CA PHE A 110 -11.44 1.25 0.39
C PHE A 110 -12.65 0.46 0.89
N ASN A 111 -13.17 -0.43 0.06
CA ASN A 111 -14.21 -1.35 0.49
C ASN A 111 -13.60 -2.39 1.42
N ILE A 112 -14.15 -2.49 2.62
CA ILE A 112 -13.75 -3.50 3.60
C ILE A 112 -14.99 -4.24 4.10
N SER A 113 -14.81 -5.43 4.61
CA SER A 113 -15.88 -6.25 5.22
C SER A 113 -15.50 -6.55 6.67
N PRO A 114 -15.73 -5.61 7.60
CA PRO A 114 -15.40 -5.82 9.00
C PRO A 114 -16.31 -6.85 9.64
N SER A 115 -15.90 -7.36 10.78
CA SER A 115 -16.74 -8.19 11.62
C SER A 115 -17.96 -7.40 12.13
N LEU A 116 -19.08 -8.09 12.43
CA LEU A 116 -20.29 -7.45 12.95
C LEU A 116 -20.04 -6.59 14.21
N LYS A 117 -19.04 -6.93 15.01
CA LYS A 117 -18.68 -6.20 16.23
C LYS A 117 -17.99 -4.86 15.94
N GLU A 118 -17.32 -4.76 14.81
CA GLU A 118 -16.53 -3.57 14.41
C GLU A 118 -17.25 -2.72 13.38
N HIS A 119 -18.36 -3.20 12.86
CA HIS A 119 -19.13 -2.58 11.78
C HIS A 119 -19.45 -1.10 12.05
N SER A 120 -19.80 -0.75 13.28
CA SER A 120 -20.14 0.63 13.68
C SER A 120 -18.97 1.62 13.57
N ASN A 121 -17.72 1.14 13.60
CA ASN A 121 -16.53 1.99 13.56
C ASN A 121 -16.13 2.40 12.15
N TYR A 122 -16.76 1.81 11.14
CA TYR A 122 -16.34 1.91 9.75
C TYR A 122 -17.45 2.38 8.80
N HIS A 123 -18.44 3.13 9.27
CA HIS A 123 -19.48 3.74 8.43
C HIS A 123 -18.97 5.05 7.79
N ASN A 124 -19.29 5.23 6.52
CA ASN A 124 -19.18 6.54 5.88
C ASN A 124 -20.46 7.35 6.08
N HIS A 125 -20.46 8.63 5.69
CA HIS A 125 -21.61 9.53 5.79
C HIS A 125 -22.82 9.11 4.94
N HIS A 126 -22.69 8.09 4.09
CA HIS A 126 -23.72 7.58 3.19
C HIS A 126 -24.24 6.19 3.55
N GLU A 127 -23.94 5.69 4.77
CA GLU A 127 -24.34 4.36 5.26
C GLU A 127 -23.90 3.19 4.36
N LEU A 128 -23.00 3.41 3.40
CA LEU A 128 -22.44 2.34 2.58
C LEU A 128 -21.28 1.67 3.33
N PRO A 129 -21.07 0.37 3.11
CA PRO A 129 -19.99 -0.32 3.79
C PRO A 129 -18.65 0.29 3.37
N ILE A 130 -18.17 1.09 4.14
CA ILE A 130 -16.98 1.22 4.92
C ILE A 130 -15.78 1.72 4.16
N CYS A 131 -15.34 2.87 4.63
CA CYS A 131 -14.11 3.50 4.17
C CYS A 131 -13.13 3.58 5.32
N VAL A 132 -11.91 3.13 5.10
CA VAL A 132 -10.77 3.53 5.92
C VAL A 132 -10.20 4.81 5.33
N HIS A 133 -10.17 5.86 6.11
CA HIS A 133 -9.39 7.05 5.79
C HIS A 133 -7.94 6.75 6.17
N ILE A 134 -7.07 6.75 5.18
CA ILE A 134 -5.63 6.75 5.41
C ILE A 134 -5.15 8.17 5.26
#